data_fbf98d2ea9f1f837f66a39b6ed256a4a
#
_entry.id   fbf98d2ea9f1f837f66a39b6ed256a4a
#
_cell.length_a   1.000
_cell.length_b   1.000
_cell.length_c   1.000
_cell.angle_alpha   90.00
_cell.angle_beta   90.00
_cell.angle_gamma   90.00
#
_symmetry.space_group_name_H-M   'P 1'
#
loop_
_entity.id
_entity.type
_entity.pdbx_description
1 polymer ?
#
loop_
_entity_poly.entity_id
_entity_poly.type
_entity_poly.pdbx_seq_one_letter_code
_entity_poly.pdbx_strand_id
1 'polypeptide(L)'
;MMKSIVCDTPGSLRMEQRPVPVPAEGEVLLRIRRVGICGTDMHIFRGTQPFLSYPRVMGHELSGHIHSAPAGSRLAVGDQVYVMPYLSCGTCVACRQGKTNCCTRIEVLGVHRDGGMTEYLALPERFVFKTEGISLDDAAMIEFLAIGAHAVKRGAVDAAKRVLVVGAGPIGMAVMLFASLKGADVTVLDGRADRLQFCRDALGIARTVQLGDGDKELLSDATGGEFFDVVFDATGNIAAMERGLDFVAHGGSYVLVSIVRDRLSFSDPEFHKRETTLLGSRNATVDDFEEVVAAMKAGKVPTALLNTHRTTLDEFTGVLDRWMQPEAGVIKAIVEV
;
A
#
# COMPACT_ATOMS: atom_id res chain seq x y z
N MET A 1 28.27 11.83 8.11
CA MET A 1 27.95 10.43 7.81
C MET A 1 26.57 10.14 8.38
N MET A 2 25.83 9.21 7.81
CA MET A 2 24.50 8.78 8.24
C MET A 2 24.41 7.26 8.20
N LYS A 3 23.57 6.68 9.07
CA LYS A 3 23.26 5.25 9.04
C LYS A 3 22.28 4.95 7.89
N SER A 4 22.51 3.82 7.20
CA SER A 4 21.62 3.29 6.18
C SER A 4 21.59 1.78 6.26
N ILE A 5 20.41 1.18 6.03
CA ILE A 5 20.28 -0.28 5.91
C ILE A 5 20.17 -0.64 4.44
N VAL A 6 21.06 -1.50 4.00
CA VAL A 6 21.19 -1.97 2.62
C VAL A 6 20.84 -3.44 2.54
N CYS A 7 19.98 -3.78 1.61
CA CYS A 7 19.82 -5.15 1.16
C CYS A 7 20.82 -5.40 0.04
N ASP A 8 21.90 -6.13 0.35
CA ASP A 8 23.00 -6.39 -0.60
C ASP A 8 22.62 -7.45 -1.63
N THR A 9 21.95 -8.48 -1.16
CA THR A 9 21.44 -9.62 -1.93
C THR A 9 20.22 -10.17 -1.21
N PRO A 10 19.41 -11.03 -1.82
CA PRO A 10 18.32 -11.70 -1.12
C PRO A 10 18.77 -12.35 0.19
N GLY A 11 18.04 -12.08 1.26
CA GLY A 11 18.31 -12.58 2.61
C GLY A 11 19.43 -11.84 3.37
N SER A 12 20.05 -10.82 2.80
CA SER A 12 21.19 -10.13 3.43
C SER A 12 20.91 -8.64 3.63
N LEU A 13 20.73 -8.25 4.90
CA LEU A 13 20.67 -6.86 5.32
C LEU A 13 21.92 -6.50 6.11
N ARG A 14 22.48 -5.34 5.85
CA ARG A 14 23.53 -4.77 6.67
C ARG A 14 23.33 -3.28 6.91
N MET A 15 23.80 -2.82 8.04
CA MET A 15 23.93 -1.39 8.31
C MET A 15 25.28 -0.89 7.80
N GLU A 16 25.28 0.26 7.15
CA GLU A 16 26.50 0.94 6.74
C GLU A 16 26.42 2.45 7.02
N GLN A 17 27.61 3.07 7.03
CA GLN A 17 27.74 4.53 7.11
C GLN A 17 27.90 5.11 5.70
N ARG A 18 26.99 6.01 5.34
CA ARG A 18 27.00 6.73 4.05
C ARG A 18 27.20 8.23 4.25
N PRO A 19 27.73 8.96 3.27
CA PRO A 19 27.67 10.43 3.30
C PRO A 19 26.21 10.90 3.37
N VAL A 20 25.93 11.95 4.14
CA VAL A 20 24.64 12.65 4.06
C VAL A 20 24.50 13.23 2.64
N PRO A 21 23.39 13.00 1.94
CA PRO A 21 23.24 13.49 0.57
C PRO A 21 23.18 15.01 0.52
N VAL A 22 23.77 15.58 -0.51
CA VAL A 22 23.62 17.02 -0.83
C VAL A 22 22.44 17.14 -1.79
N PRO A 23 21.36 17.88 -1.43
CA PRO A 23 20.22 18.06 -2.32
C PRO A 23 20.62 18.73 -3.63
N ALA A 24 20.12 18.25 -4.75
CA ALA A 24 20.21 18.91 -6.05
C ALA A 24 19.25 20.11 -6.12
N GLU A 25 19.33 20.87 -7.22
CA GLU A 25 18.38 21.97 -7.47
C GLU A 25 16.93 21.46 -7.47
N GLY A 26 16.06 22.11 -6.70
CA GLY A 26 14.66 21.75 -6.55
C GLY A 26 14.41 20.55 -5.61
N GLU A 27 15.46 20.04 -4.96
CA GLU A 27 15.33 19.01 -3.92
C GLU A 27 15.36 19.60 -2.51
N VAL A 28 14.70 18.91 -1.60
CA VAL A 28 14.77 19.13 -0.16
C VAL A 28 15.51 17.97 0.49
N LEU A 29 16.19 18.22 1.62
CA LEU A 29 16.77 17.19 2.46
C LEU A 29 15.83 16.88 3.61
N LEU A 30 15.39 15.65 3.70
CA LEU A 30 14.57 15.14 4.78
C LEU A 30 15.45 14.44 5.82
N ARG A 31 15.16 14.68 7.10
CA ARG A 31 15.54 13.78 8.18
C ARG A 31 14.42 12.79 8.37
N ILE A 32 14.63 11.54 7.97
CA ILE A 32 13.65 10.47 8.13
C ILE A 32 13.47 10.18 9.62
N ARG A 33 12.24 9.93 10.04
CA ARG A 33 11.91 9.63 11.43
C ARG A 33 11.14 8.32 11.56
N ARG A 34 10.33 7.95 10.54
CA ARG A 34 9.59 6.70 10.51
C ARG A 34 9.62 6.11 9.11
N VAL A 35 9.76 4.80 9.06
CA VAL A 35 9.66 4.00 7.83
C VAL A 35 8.63 2.89 8.09
N GLY A 36 7.54 2.90 7.36
CA GLY A 36 6.59 1.79 7.33
C GLY A 36 7.16 0.62 6.53
N ILE A 37 6.92 -0.60 7.01
CA ILE A 37 7.34 -1.82 6.32
C ILE A 37 6.18 -2.37 5.49
N CYS A 38 6.44 -2.54 4.21
CA CYS A 38 5.52 -3.04 3.20
C CYS A 38 5.82 -4.49 2.80
N GLY A 39 4.84 -5.16 2.22
CA GLY A 39 5.07 -6.45 1.53
C GLY A 39 6.14 -6.36 0.44
N THR A 40 6.29 -5.22 -0.21
CA THR A 40 7.37 -4.95 -1.18
C THR A 40 8.76 -5.11 -0.56
N ASP A 41 8.98 -4.62 0.66
CA ASP A 41 10.27 -4.77 1.36
C ASP A 41 10.54 -6.25 1.68
N MET A 42 9.50 -7.01 2.04
CA MET A 42 9.60 -8.46 2.25
C MET A 42 9.92 -9.20 0.94
N HIS A 43 9.32 -8.78 -0.18
CA HIS A 43 9.63 -9.32 -1.51
C HIS A 43 11.05 -9.00 -1.96
N ILE A 44 11.55 -7.80 -1.65
CA ILE A 44 12.95 -7.41 -1.88
C ILE A 44 13.87 -8.33 -1.09
N PHE A 45 13.64 -8.47 0.19
CA PHE A 45 14.45 -9.33 1.05
C PHE A 45 14.44 -10.79 0.58
N ARG A 46 13.29 -11.32 0.10
CA ARG A 46 13.20 -12.68 -0.45
C ARG A 46 13.76 -12.85 -1.87
N GLY A 47 14.11 -11.77 -2.56
CA GLY A 47 14.55 -11.85 -3.97
C GLY A 47 13.43 -12.06 -4.99
N THR A 48 12.20 -11.82 -4.61
CA THR A 48 11.02 -12.04 -5.47
C THR A 48 10.47 -10.76 -6.11
N GLN A 49 11.03 -9.58 -5.78
CA GLN A 49 10.65 -8.30 -6.40
C GLN A 49 11.16 -8.24 -7.86
N PRO A 50 10.26 -8.10 -8.87
CA PRO A 50 10.68 -8.22 -10.28
C PRO A 50 11.40 -6.99 -10.86
N PHE A 51 11.30 -5.82 -10.20
CA PHE A 51 11.77 -4.53 -10.73
C PHE A 51 13.02 -3.99 -10.05
N LEU A 52 13.65 -4.79 -9.19
CA LEU A 52 14.75 -4.36 -8.35
C LEU A 52 16.09 -4.88 -8.86
N SER A 53 17.15 -4.08 -8.67
CA SER A 53 18.54 -4.51 -8.73
C SER A 53 19.20 -4.30 -7.36
N TYR A 54 20.00 -5.27 -6.92
CA TYR A 54 20.79 -5.16 -5.70
C TYR A 54 22.18 -4.52 -5.97
N PRO A 55 22.80 -3.87 -4.99
CA PRO A 55 22.28 -3.58 -3.65
C PRO A 55 21.22 -2.48 -3.65
N ARG A 56 20.36 -2.43 -2.59
CA ARG A 56 19.29 -1.44 -2.47
C ARG A 56 19.05 -1.00 -1.02
N VAL A 57 18.91 0.29 -0.78
CA VAL A 57 18.27 0.82 0.43
C VAL A 57 16.75 0.73 0.22
N MET A 58 16.07 -0.04 1.06
CA MET A 58 14.61 -0.24 0.99
C MET A 58 13.84 0.92 1.61
N GLY A 59 12.52 0.78 1.70
CA GLY A 59 11.61 1.68 2.41
C GLY A 59 11.04 2.80 1.53
N HIS A 60 9.72 2.85 1.45
CA HIS A 60 8.96 3.82 0.65
C HIS A 60 7.77 4.43 1.38
N GLU A 61 7.42 3.95 2.56
CA GLU A 61 6.39 4.50 3.44
C GLU A 61 7.06 5.40 4.47
N LEU A 62 7.15 6.70 4.21
CA LEU A 62 8.11 7.58 4.89
C LEU A 62 7.46 8.79 5.53
N SER A 63 7.89 9.09 6.76
CA SER A 63 7.65 10.38 7.42
C SER A 63 8.90 10.91 8.11
N GLY A 64 8.96 12.22 8.27
CA GLY A 64 10.10 12.87 8.91
C GLY A 64 9.94 14.38 8.98
N HIS A 65 11.07 15.05 9.08
CA HIS A 65 11.13 16.51 9.12
C HIS A 65 12.05 17.06 8.02
N ILE A 66 11.72 18.23 7.52
CA ILE A 66 12.62 18.95 6.62
C ILE A 66 13.88 19.35 7.36
N HIS A 67 15.03 18.88 6.90
CA HIS A 67 16.34 19.28 7.43
C HIS A 67 16.89 20.50 6.71
N SER A 68 16.76 20.55 5.38
CA SER A 68 17.04 21.75 4.60
C SER A 68 16.15 21.85 3.36
N ALA A 69 15.86 23.06 2.93
CA ALA A 69 15.07 23.38 1.76
C ALA A 69 15.71 24.55 0.99
N PRO A 70 15.59 24.60 -0.35
CA PRO A 70 16.13 25.70 -1.14
C PRO A 70 15.35 27.02 -0.86
N ALA A 71 15.96 28.14 -1.21
CA ALA A 71 15.30 29.44 -1.13
C ALA A 71 14.03 29.44 -2.02
N GLY A 72 12.92 29.95 -1.49
CA GLY A 72 11.64 29.98 -2.19
C GLY A 72 10.85 28.66 -2.15
N SER A 73 11.34 27.64 -1.44
CA SER A 73 10.59 26.40 -1.19
C SER A 73 9.27 26.68 -0.44
N ARG A 74 8.24 25.87 -0.76
CA ARG A 74 6.99 25.84 0.01
C ARG A 74 7.15 25.12 1.37
N LEU A 75 8.26 24.42 1.57
CA LEU A 75 8.61 23.69 2.77
C LEU A 75 9.67 24.47 3.56
N ALA A 76 9.54 24.49 4.90
CA ALA A 76 10.47 25.13 5.82
C ALA A 76 11.20 24.07 6.67
N VAL A 77 12.41 24.42 7.13
CA VAL A 77 13.16 23.58 8.07
C VAL A 77 12.32 23.33 9.32
N GLY A 78 12.23 22.06 9.72
CA GLY A 78 11.41 21.61 10.84
C GLY A 78 9.98 21.21 10.48
N ASP A 79 9.49 21.50 9.27
CA ASP A 79 8.17 21.02 8.83
C ASP A 79 8.10 19.49 8.93
N GLN A 80 7.06 18.98 9.57
CA GLN A 80 6.76 17.56 9.55
C GLN A 80 6.12 17.20 8.21
N VAL A 81 6.60 16.11 7.61
CA VAL A 81 6.22 15.72 6.25
C VAL A 81 6.03 14.21 6.08
N TYR A 82 5.26 13.85 5.05
CA TYR A 82 5.27 12.52 4.45
C TYR A 82 5.78 12.58 3.01
N VAL A 83 6.11 11.42 2.45
CA VAL A 83 6.64 11.29 1.10
C VAL A 83 5.67 10.51 0.23
N MET A 84 5.39 11.02 -0.97
CA MET A 84 4.78 10.23 -2.05
C MET A 84 5.92 9.55 -2.84
N PRO A 85 6.08 8.23 -2.72
CA PRO A 85 7.30 7.55 -3.20
C PRO A 85 7.32 7.29 -4.71
N TYR A 86 6.33 7.76 -5.46
CA TYR A 86 6.11 7.50 -6.89
C TYR A 86 6.63 8.65 -7.74
N LEU A 87 7.94 8.68 -8.01
CA LEU A 87 8.59 9.77 -8.72
C LEU A 87 8.22 9.71 -10.21
N SER A 88 7.24 10.50 -10.59
CA SER A 88 6.75 10.58 -11.97
C SER A 88 7.52 11.60 -12.78
N CYS A 89 7.64 11.39 -14.10
CA CYS A 89 8.40 12.27 -14.99
C CYS A 89 7.68 13.58 -15.37
N GLY A 90 6.36 13.67 -15.17
CA GLY A 90 5.54 14.84 -15.54
C GLY A 90 5.21 14.99 -17.02
N THR A 91 5.88 14.29 -17.94
CA THR A 91 5.82 14.57 -19.39
C THR A 91 5.29 13.43 -20.27
N CYS A 92 5.20 12.19 -19.78
CA CYS A 92 4.69 11.07 -20.56
C CYS A 92 3.16 11.13 -20.75
N VAL A 93 2.62 10.24 -21.58
CA VAL A 93 1.18 10.18 -21.88
C VAL A 93 0.31 10.08 -20.63
N ALA A 94 0.71 9.26 -19.65
CA ALA A 94 -0.03 9.10 -18.40
C ALA A 94 0.03 10.37 -17.53
N CYS A 95 1.21 10.97 -17.39
CA CYS A 95 1.38 12.19 -16.60
C CYS A 95 0.58 13.37 -17.19
N ARG A 96 0.54 13.53 -18.52
CA ARG A 96 -0.25 14.58 -19.18
C ARG A 96 -1.77 14.40 -18.97
N GLN A 97 -2.21 13.19 -18.64
CA GLN A 97 -3.61 12.86 -18.28
C GLN A 97 -3.88 12.91 -16.77
N GLY A 98 -2.95 13.41 -15.96
CA GLY A 98 -3.07 13.41 -14.51
C GLY A 98 -2.87 12.04 -13.83
N LYS A 99 -2.60 10.98 -14.60
CA LYS A 99 -2.38 9.60 -14.10
C LYS A 99 -0.90 9.39 -13.78
N THR A 100 -0.36 10.17 -12.85
CA THR A 100 1.07 10.17 -12.49
C THR A 100 1.53 8.83 -11.92
N ASN A 101 0.64 8.11 -11.24
CA ASN A 101 0.83 6.75 -10.74
C ASN A 101 1.10 5.71 -11.86
N CYS A 102 0.67 6.00 -13.08
CA CYS A 102 0.90 5.17 -14.28
C CYS A 102 2.04 5.70 -15.17
N CYS A 103 2.91 6.56 -14.65
CA CYS A 103 4.04 7.12 -15.39
C CYS A 103 4.88 6.03 -16.05
N THR A 104 5.19 6.18 -17.36
CA THR A 104 5.98 5.19 -18.11
C THR A 104 7.45 5.15 -17.70
N ARG A 105 7.92 6.17 -16.98
CA ARG A 105 9.28 6.31 -16.44
C ARG A 105 9.23 6.53 -14.92
N ILE A 106 8.33 5.81 -14.26
CA ILE A 106 8.16 5.94 -12.81
C ILE A 106 9.38 5.36 -12.09
N GLU A 107 9.87 6.09 -11.10
CA GLU A 107 10.83 5.57 -10.14
C GLU A 107 10.17 5.50 -8.77
N VAL A 108 10.08 4.30 -8.21
CA VAL A 108 9.56 4.07 -6.86
C VAL A 108 10.72 4.00 -5.90
N LEU A 109 10.67 4.79 -4.83
CA LEU A 109 11.68 4.75 -3.76
C LEU A 109 11.76 3.35 -3.16
N GLY A 110 12.97 2.93 -2.81
CA GLY A 110 13.22 1.60 -2.25
C GLY A 110 13.14 0.45 -3.27
N VAL A 111 12.73 0.73 -4.51
CA VAL A 111 12.61 -0.25 -5.60
C VAL A 111 13.53 0.13 -6.77
N HIS A 112 13.20 1.19 -7.51
CA HIS A 112 13.97 1.62 -8.68
C HIS A 112 15.18 2.46 -8.29
N ARG A 113 15.12 3.15 -7.15
CA ARG A 113 16.21 3.92 -6.54
C ARG A 113 16.20 3.71 -5.02
N ASP A 114 17.26 4.14 -4.34
CA ASP A 114 17.38 4.01 -2.88
C ASP A 114 16.22 4.69 -2.17
N GLY A 115 15.71 4.01 -1.15
CA GLY A 115 14.57 4.41 -0.32
C GLY A 115 14.99 5.06 1.00
N GLY A 116 14.05 5.06 1.94
CA GLY A 116 14.15 5.78 3.20
C GLY A 116 14.61 4.98 4.42
N MET A 117 15.13 3.75 4.25
CA MET A 117 15.74 3.02 5.36
C MET A 117 17.13 3.60 5.69
N THR A 118 17.14 4.91 5.98
CA THR A 118 18.33 5.76 6.19
C THR A 118 17.95 6.98 7.04
N GLU A 119 18.91 7.66 7.65
CA GLU A 119 18.64 8.85 8.47
C GLU A 119 18.27 10.09 7.64
N TYR A 120 18.82 10.23 6.42
CA TYR A 120 18.55 11.39 5.55
C TYR A 120 18.28 10.95 4.12
N LEU A 121 17.37 11.66 3.45
CA LEU A 121 17.01 11.41 2.06
C LEU A 121 16.79 12.73 1.32
N ALA A 122 17.44 12.91 0.16
CA ALA A 122 17.20 14.05 -0.73
C ALA A 122 16.17 13.68 -1.78
N LEU A 123 15.16 14.53 -1.96
CA LEU A 123 14.03 14.29 -2.87
C LEU A 123 13.55 15.59 -3.53
N PRO A 124 13.05 15.52 -4.78
CA PRO A 124 12.36 16.65 -5.38
C PRO A 124 11.17 17.09 -4.51
N GLU A 125 11.10 18.37 -4.20
CA GLU A 125 10.12 18.96 -3.28
C GLU A 125 8.67 18.58 -3.62
N ARG A 126 8.35 18.41 -4.90
CA ARG A 126 6.98 18.08 -5.36
C ARG A 126 6.44 16.74 -4.86
N PHE A 127 7.29 15.86 -4.34
CA PHE A 127 6.91 14.56 -3.77
C PHE A 127 6.88 14.54 -2.24
N VAL A 128 7.08 15.69 -1.61
CA VAL A 128 7.13 15.85 -0.16
C VAL A 128 5.99 16.77 0.29
N PHE A 129 5.19 16.33 1.24
CA PHE A 129 3.95 17.01 1.65
C PHE A 129 3.93 17.22 3.16
N LYS A 130 3.47 18.42 3.60
CA LYS A 130 3.31 18.73 5.02
C LYS A 130 2.22 17.87 5.65
N THR A 131 2.47 17.47 6.90
CA THR A 131 1.45 16.87 7.76
C THR A 131 1.20 17.76 8.98
N GLU A 132 0.03 18.33 9.09
CA GLU A 132 -0.39 19.06 10.28
C GLU A 132 -1.49 18.27 10.99
N GLY A 133 -1.36 18.08 12.31
CA GLY A 133 -2.35 17.37 13.11
C GLY A 133 -2.37 15.84 12.92
N ILE A 134 -1.31 15.26 12.37
CA ILE A 134 -1.11 13.81 12.20
C ILE A 134 0.24 13.45 12.82
N SER A 135 0.32 12.35 13.56
CA SER A 135 1.59 11.88 14.14
C SER A 135 2.57 11.42 13.06
N LEU A 136 3.87 11.32 13.39
CA LEU A 136 4.86 10.73 12.48
C LEU A 136 4.55 9.28 12.14
N ASP A 137 4.03 8.52 13.10
CA ASP A 137 3.64 7.12 12.88
C ASP A 137 2.48 7.03 11.88
N ASP A 138 1.44 7.86 12.06
CA ASP A 138 0.32 7.91 11.14
C ASP A 138 0.77 8.36 9.74
N ALA A 139 1.65 9.35 9.69
CA ALA A 139 2.19 9.88 8.43
C ALA A 139 2.98 8.83 7.65
N ALA A 140 3.68 7.89 8.31
CA ALA A 140 4.34 6.77 7.65
C ALA A 140 3.36 5.70 7.14
N MET A 141 2.10 5.73 7.57
CA MET A 141 1.06 4.80 7.11
C MET A 141 0.21 5.36 5.96
N ILE A 142 0.42 6.61 5.53
CA ILE A 142 -0.40 7.23 4.49
C ILE A 142 -0.26 6.48 3.16
N GLU A 143 0.93 6.02 2.79
CA GLU A 143 1.21 5.43 1.49
C GLU A 143 0.37 4.18 1.23
N PHE A 144 0.43 3.16 2.11
CA PHE A 144 -0.32 1.91 1.87
C PHE A 144 -1.84 2.13 1.92
N LEU A 145 -2.30 3.09 2.73
CA LEU A 145 -3.71 3.48 2.79
C LEU A 145 -4.14 4.16 1.49
N ALA A 146 -3.27 4.98 0.89
CA ALA A 146 -3.54 5.63 -0.40
C ALA A 146 -3.68 4.60 -1.54
N ILE A 147 -2.95 3.48 -1.50
CA ILE A 147 -3.17 2.36 -2.45
C ILE A 147 -4.60 1.82 -2.33
N GLY A 148 -5.10 1.62 -1.10
CA GLY A 148 -6.48 1.18 -0.86
C GLY A 148 -7.52 2.19 -1.33
N ALA A 149 -7.35 3.47 -1.00
CA ALA A 149 -8.22 4.56 -1.45
C ALA A 149 -8.25 4.64 -2.98
N HIS A 150 -7.09 4.56 -3.63
CA HIS A 150 -6.98 4.53 -5.09
C HIS A 150 -7.72 3.35 -5.71
N ALA A 151 -7.59 2.16 -5.15
CA ALA A 151 -8.29 0.96 -5.63
C ALA A 151 -9.82 1.15 -5.55
N VAL A 152 -10.31 1.68 -4.43
CA VAL A 152 -11.75 1.99 -4.23
C VAL A 152 -12.26 3.00 -5.27
N LYS A 153 -11.49 4.06 -5.54
CA LYS A 153 -11.78 5.03 -6.61
C LYS A 153 -11.77 4.39 -7.99
N ARG A 154 -10.83 3.46 -8.27
CA ARG A 154 -10.76 2.70 -9.52
C ARG A 154 -11.97 1.80 -9.73
N GLY A 155 -12.48 1.18 -8.66
CA GLY A 155 -13.71 0.37 -8.65
C GLY A 155 -15.00 1.18 -8.68
N ALA A 156 -14.94 2.52 -8.68
CA ALA A 156 -16.10 3.41 -8.62
C ALA A 156 -17.10 3.02 -7.50
N VAL A 157 -16.57 2.76 -6.30
CA VAL A 157 -17.35 2.33 -5.14
C VAL A 157 -18.16 3.49 -4.57
N ASP A 158 -19.43 3.24 -4.29
CA ASP A 158 -20.37 4.13 -3.58
C ASP A 158 -21.23 3.36 -2.58
N ALA A 159 -22.13 4.05 -1.91
CA ALA A 159 -22.98 3.48 -0.85
C ALA A 159 -24.00 2.43 -1.34
N ALA A 160 -24.25 2.32 -2.64
CA ALA A 160 -25.17 1.34 -3.20
C ALA A 160 -24.48 0.01 -3.54
N LYS A 161 -23.15 -0.06 -3.42
CA LYS A 161 -22.36 -1.22 -3.88
C LYS A 161 -22.15 -2.26 -2.80
N ARG A 162 -22.33 -3.52 -3.19
CA ARG A 162 -21.86 -4.69 -2.45
C ARG A 162 -20.44 -4.97 -2.90
N VAL A 163 -19.50 -4.93 -1.95
CA VAL A 163 -18.08 -5.04 -2.21
C VAL A 163 -17.53 -6.30 -1.57
N LEU A 164 -16.79 -7.10 -2.34
CA LEU A 164 -15.97 -8.18 -1.81
C LEU A 164 -14.49 -7.78 -1.86
N VAL A 165 -13.80 -7.95 -0.73
CA VAL A 165 -12.34 -7.87 -0.69
C VAL A 165 -11.76 -9.25 -0.46
N VAL A 166 -11.02 -9.77 -1.43
CA VAL A 166 -10.30 -11.03 -1.33
C VAL A 166 -8.88 -10.74 -0.85
N GLY A 167 -8.56 -11.23 0.36
CA GLY A 167 -7.30 -10.97 1.05
C GLY A 167 -7.40 -9.92 2.16
N ALA A 168 -7.18 -10.34 3.40
CA ALA A 168 -7.15 -9.50 4.61
C ALA A 168 -5.72 -9.12 5.02
N GLY A 169 -4.84 -8.86 4.05
CA GLY A 169 -3.55 -8.22 4.25
C GLY A 169 -3.68 -6.70 4.42
N PRO A 170 -2.59 -5.97 4.69
CA PRO A 170 -2.64 -4.51 4.89
C PRO A 170 -3.35 -3.76 3.75
N ILE A 171 -3.08 -4.12 2.51
CA ILE A 171 -3.72 -3.49 1.33
C ILE A 171 -5.22 -3.81 1.27
N GLY A 172 -5.62 -5.08 1.51
CA GLY A 172 -7.03 -5.43 1.59
C GLY A 172 -7.75 -4.70 2.72
N MET A 173 -7.11 -4.55 3.88
CA MET A 173 -7.65 -3.76 5.01
C MET A 173 -7.83 -2.29 4.63
N ALA A 174 -6.88 -1.69 3.90
CA ALA A 174 -7.02 -0.33 3.37
C ALA A 174 -8.20 -0.22 2.40
N VAL A 175 -8.38 -1.19 1.48
CA VAL A 175 -9.54 -1.24 0.57
C VAL A 175 -10.85 -1.33 1.35
N MET A 176 -10.93 -2.25 2.34
CA MET A 176 -12.13 -2.40 3.19
C MET A 176 -12.48 -1.10 3.91
N LEU A 177 -11.48 -0.45 4.51
CA LEU A 177 -11.65 0.80 5.22
C LEU A 177 -12.22 1.89 4.31
N PHE A 178 -11.60 2.14 3.16
CA PHE A 178 -12.04 3.20 2.26
C PHE A 178 -13.37 2.86 1.55
N ALA A 179 -13.64 1.59 1.23
CA ALA A 179 -14.96 1.17 0.74
C ALA A 179 -16.05 1.41 1.80
N SER A 180 -15.80 1.07 3.06
CA SER A 180 -16.72 1.35 4.18
C SER A 180 -16.92 2.85 4.38
N LEU A 181 -15.89 3.68 4.23
CA LEU A 181 -16.00 5.14 4.32
C LEU A 181 -16.85 5.75 3.17
N LYS A 182 -16.96 5.06 2.01
CA LYS A 182 -17.91 5.42 0.94
C LYS A 182 -19.33 4.92 1.23
N GLY A 183 -19.55 4.18 2.32
CA GLY A 183 -20.84 3.63 2.72
C GLY A 183 -21.19 2.29 2.06
N ALA A 184 -20.26 1.66 1.36
CA ALA A 184 -20.48 0.38 0.71
C ALA A 184 -20.70 -0.76 1.72
N ASP A 185 -21.45 -1.79 1.29
CA ASP A 185 -21.63 -3.02 2.04
C ASP A 185 -20.44 -3.97 1.77
N VAL A 186 -19.52 -4.06 2.74
CA VAL A 186 -18.24 -4.74 2.57
C VAL A 186 -18.25 -6.13 3.19
N THR A 187 -17.85 -7.11 2.38
CA THR A 187 -17.56 -8.49 2.79
C THR A 187 -16.08 -8.77 2.56
N VAL A 188 -15.44 -9.54 3.43
CA VAL A 188 -14.04 -9.98 3.25
C VAL A 188 -13.93 -11.49 3.20
N LEU A 189 -13.09 -12.00 2.29
CA LEU A 189 -12.71 -13.40 2.15
C LEU A 189 -11.21 -13.54 2.39
N ASP A 190 -10.82 -14.38 3.37
CA ASP A 190 -9.41 -14.69 3.65
C ASP A 190 -9.25 -16.10 4.21
N GLY A 191 -8.10 -16.74 4.02
CA GLY A 191 -7.80 -18.05 4.58
C GLY A 191 -7.46 -18.04 6.06
N ARG A 192 -7.07 -16.88 6.62
CA ARG A 192 -6.59 -16.72 8.01
C ARG A 192 -7.70 -16.23 8.92
N ALA A 193 -8.09 -17.07 9.88
CA ALA A 193 -9.13 -16.73 10.86
C ALA A 193 -8.74 -15.53 11.75
N ASP A 194 -7.45 -15.40 12.11
CA ASP A 194 -6.94 -14.28 12.91
C ASP A 194 -7.04 -12.93 12.16
N ARG A 195 -6.82 -12.95 10.86
CA ARG A 195 -6.99 -11.76 9.99
C ARG A 195 -8.47 -11.35 9.89
N LEU A 196 -9.35 -12.32 9.71
CA LEU A 196 -10.79 -12.07 9.67
C LEU A 196 -11.30 -11.52 11.01
N GLN A 197 -10.77 -12.06 12.13
CA GLN A 197 -11.09 -11.54 13.46
C GLN A 197 -10.63 -10.08 13.60
N PHE A 198 -9.40 -9.77 13.16
CA PHE A 198 -8.89 -8.40 13.17
C PHE A 198 -9.78 -7.45 12.33
N CYS A 199 -10.23 -7.88 11.15
CA CYS A 199 -11.13 -7.08 10.32
C CYS A 199 -12.46 -6.76 11.04
N ARG A 200 -13.01 -7.72 11.78
CA ARG A 200 -14.21 -7.48 12.60
C ARG A 200 -13.95 -6.48 13.72
N ASP A 201 -12.90 -6.73 14.51
CA ASP A 201 -12.66 -6.01 15.76
C ASP A 201 -12.10 -4.60 15.54
N ALA A 202 -11.18 -4.46 14.57
CA ALA A 202 -10.46 -3.20 14.33
C ALA A 202 -11.08 -2.34 13.22
N LEU A 203 -11.68 -2.97 12.20
CA LEU A 203 -12.22 -2.26 11.04
C LEU A 203 -13.75 -2.24 10.99
N GLY A 204 -14.42 -2.96 11.90
CA GLY A 204 -15.88 -3.05 11.94
C GLY A 204 -16.50 -3.78 10.76
N ILE A 205 -15.75 -4.64 10.06
CA ILE A 205 -16.27 -5.42 8.94
C ILE A 205 -17.16 -6.55 9.44
N ALA A 206 -18.46 -6.37 9.34
CA ALA A 206 -19.43 -7.32 9.89
C ALA A 206 -19.45 -8.67 9.17
N ARG A 207 -19.27 -8.68 7.83
CA ARG A 207 -19.29 -9.91 7.04
C ARG A 207 -17.90 -10.39 6.69
N THR A 208 -17.53 -11.52 7.27
CA THR A 208 -16.23 -12.18 7.02
C THR A 208 -16.49 -13.62 6.65
N VAL A 209 -15.85 -14.09 5.59
CA VAL A 209 -15.93 -15.48 5.12
C VAL A 209 -14.53 -16.06 5.15
N GLN A 210 -14.36 -17.22 5.75
CA GLN A 210 -13.10 -17.94 5.73
C GLN A 210 -13.02 -18.79 4.47
N LEU A 211 -11.90 -18.69 3.76
CA LEU A 211 -11.61 -19.52 2.58
C LEU A 211 -11.65 -21.01 2.96
N GLY A 212 -12.40 -21.80 2.22
CA GLY A 212 -12.55 -23.22 2.45
C GLY A 212 -13.78 -23.81 1.76
N ASP A 213 -14.15 -25.02 2.15
CA ASP A 213 -15.34 -25.68 1.60
C ASP A 213 -16.61 -24.89 1.98
N GLY A 214 -17.46 -24.61 0.97
CA GLY A 214 -18.72 -23.86 1.18
C GLY A 214 -18.56 -22.33 1.19
N ASP A 215 -17.37 -21.77 1.00
CA ASP A 215 -17.18 -20.31 1.00
C ASP A 215 -17.91 -19.60 -0.15
N LYS A 216 -18.04 -20.25 -1.32
CA LYS A 216 -18.78 -19.70 -2.46
C LYS A 216 -20.28 -19.63 -2.18
N GLU A 217 -20.82 -20.64 -1.53
CA GLU A 217 -22.22 -20.68 -1.07
C GLU A 217 -22.47 -19.55 -0.05
N LEU A 218 -21.60 -19.38 0.93
CA LEU A 218 -21.70 -18.30 1.93
C LEU A 218 -21.65 -16.91 1.27
N LEU A 219 -20.77 -16.72 0.28
CA LEU A 219 -20.69 -15.47 -0.48
C LEU A 219 -21.93 -15.24 -1.36
N SER A 220 -22.48 -16.31 -1.94
CA SER A 220 -23.73 -16.27 -2.69
C SER A 220 -24.90 -15.89 -1.82
N ASP A 221 -25.04 -16.56 -0.66
CA ASP A 221 -26.14 -16.30 0.30
C ASP A 221 -26.09 -14.88 0.84
N ALA A 222 -24.87 -14.35 1.11
CA ALA A 222 -24.67 -12.96 1.57
C ALA A 222 -25.20 -11.91 0.57
N THR A 223 -25.42 -12.29 -0.67
CA THR A 223 -25.84 -11.40 -1.76
C THR A 223 -27.16 -11.83 -2.42
N GLY A 224 -27.85 -12.83 -1.85
CA GLY A 224 -29.09 -13.38 -2.44
C GLY A 224 -28.87 -14.07 -3.79
N GLY A 225 -27.66 -14.61 -4.03
CA GLY A 225 -27.30 -15.31 -5.26
C GLY A 225 -26.71 -14.42 -6.36
N GLU A 226 -26.67 -13.09 -6.17
CA GLU A 226 -26.26 -12.14 -7.22
C GLU A 226 -24.76 -11.83 -7.23
N PHE A 227 -24.03 -12.19 -6.17
CA PHE A 227 -22.63 -11.83 -5.94
C PHE A 227 -22.38 -10.32 -5.80
N PHE A 228 -21.16 -9.85 -6.07
CA PHE A 228 -20.70 -8.52 -5.67
C PHE A 228 -20.56 -7.57 -6.87
N ASP A 229 -21.02 -6.33 -6.70
CA ASP A 229 -20.90 -5.29 -7.72
C ASP A 229 -19.44 -4.95 -8.00
N VAL A 230 -18.59 -5.00 -6.96
CA VAL A 230 -17.15 -4.79 -7.10
C VAL A 230 -16.39 -5.82 -6.26
N VAL A 231 -15.47 -6.52 -6.89
CA VAL A 231 -14.55 -7.46 -6.23
C VAL A 231 -13.13 -6.92 -6.31
N PHE A 232 -12.45 -6.85 -5.18
CA PHE A 232 -11.03 -6.47 -5.12
C PHE A 232 -10.19 -7.69 -4.78
N ASP A 233 -9.13 -7.93 -5.54
CA ASP A 233 -8.09 -8.88 -5.15
C ASP A 233 -6.88 -8.17 -4.57
N ALA A 234 -6.56 -8.50 -3.33
CA ALA A 234 -5.40 -8.02 -2.58
C ALA A 234 -4.53 -9.17 -2.06
N THR A 235 -4.59 -10.35 -2.71
CA THR A 235 -3.93 -11.57 -2.24
C THR A 235 -2.51 -11.77 -2.75
N GLY A 236 -2.24 -11.33 -4.01
CA GLY A 236 -1.01 -11.69 -4.70
C GLY A 236 -0.86 -13.21 -4.94
N ASN A 237 -1.98 -13.93 -5.01
CA ASN A 237 -2.03 -15.38 -5.25
C ASN A 237 -2.79 -15.66 -6.54
N ILE A 238 -2.15 -16.36 -7.48
CA ILE A 238 -2.71 -16.59 -8.81
C ILE A 238 -4.07 -17.32 -8.76
N ALA A 239 -4.19 -18.37 -7.95
CA ALA A 239 -5.42 -19.14 -7.85
C ALA A 239 -6.58 -18.32 -7.24
N ALA A 240 -6.29 -17.47 -6.24
CA ALA A 240 -7.27 -16.56 -5.68
C ALA A 240 -7.70 -15.51 -6.70
N MET A 241 -6.75 -14.93 -7.46
CA MET A 241 -7.03 -13.95 -8.51
C MET A 241 -7.88 -14.52 -9.64
N GLU A 242 -7.64 -15.76 -10.08
CA GLU A 242 -8.46 -16.43 -11.11
C GLU A 242 -9.86 -16.74 -10.58
N ARG A 243 -9.96 -17.23 -9.34
CA ARG A 243 -11.23 -17.56 -8.69
C ARG A 243 -12.08 -16.31 -8.40
N GLY A 244 -11.44 -15.17 -8.14
CA GLY A 244 -12.13 -13.91 -7.80
C GLY A 244 -13.13 -13.44 -8.85
N LEU A 245 -12.92 -13.79 -10.12
CA LEU A 245 -13.87 -13.50 -11.21
C LEU A 245 -15.23 -14.19 -11.02
N ASP A 246 -15.27 -15.34 -10.37
CA ASP A 246 -16.52 -16.06 -10.09
C ASP A 246 -17.47 -15.30 -9.14
N PHE A 247 -16.91 -14.40 -8.33
CA PHE A 247 -17.64 -13.64 -7.34
C PHE A 247 -18.17 -12.28 -7.85
N VAL A 248 -17.90 -11.94 -9.12
CA VAL A 248 -18.38 -10.68 -9.71
C VAL A 248 -19.81 -10.85 -10.18
N ALA A 249 -20.68 -9.93 -9.81
CA ALA A 249 -22.05 -9.85 -10.29
C ALA A 249 -22.14 -9.55 -11.79
N HIS A 250 -23.29 -9.81 -12.41
CA HIS A 250 -23.55 -9.36 -13.79
C HIS A 250 -23.45 -7.83 -13.88
N GLY A 251 -22.69 -7.30 -14.82
CA GLY A 251 -22.39 -5.87 -14.97
C GLY A 251 -21.36 -5.34 -13.96
N GLY A 252 -20.77 -6.21 -13.12
CA GLY A 252 -19.86 -5.84 -12.07
C GLY A 252 -18.40 -5.63 -12.52
N SER A 253 -17.57 -5.23 -11.56
CA SER A 253 -16.15 -4.95 -11.78
C SER A 253 -15.24 -5.82 -10.93
N TYR A 254 -14.15 -6.27 -11.52
CA TYR A 254 -13.05 -6.95 -10.83
C TYR A 254 -11.80 -6.08 -10.84
N VAL A 255 -11.30 -5.72 -9.67
CA VAL A 255 -10.15 -4.82 -9.50
C VAL A 255 -8.95 -5.60 -8.95
N LEU A 256 -7.91 -5.72 -9.75
CA LEU A 256 -6.65 -6.34 -9.36
C LEU A 256 -5.76 -5.29 -8.68
N VAL A 257 -5.55 -5.43 -7.38
CA VAL A 257 -4.72 -4.53 -6.57
C VAL A 257 -3.32 -5.11 -6.37
N SER A 258 -3.22 -6.43 -6.29
CA SER A 258 -1.95 -7.15 -6.16
C SER A 258 -1.31 -7.45 -7.51
N ILE A 259 -0.04 -7.87 -7.49
CA ILE A 259 0.74 -8.29 -8.67
C ILE A 259 1.20 -9.73 -8.48
N VAL A 260 1.08 -10.53 -9.55
CA VAL A 260 1.71 -11.84 -9.71
C VAL A 260 2.58 -11.85 -10.96
N ARG A 261 3.57 -12.76 -11.02
CA ARG A 261 4.42 -12.93 -12.22
C ARG A 261 3.75 -13.76 -13.31
N ASP A 262 2.77 -14.57 -12.92
CA ASP A 262 2.07 -15.50 -13.78
C ASP A 262 1.03 -14.79 -14.65
N ARG A 263 0.52 -15.52 -15.64
CA ARG A 263 -0.60 -15.09 -16.46
C ARG A 263 -1.91 -15.47 -15.78
N LEU A 264 -2.88 -14.57 -15.75
CA LEU A 264 -4.23 -14.84 -15.32
C LEU A 264 -5.00 -15.54 -16.46
N SER A 265 -5.71 -16.62 -16.13
CA SER A 265 -6.61 -17.32 -17.03
C SER A 265 -8.05 -17.22 -16.52
N PHE A 266 -8.99 -17.03 -17.41
CA PHE A 266 -10.41 -17.02 -17.09
C PHE A 266 -11.27 -17.54 -18.24
N SER A 267 -12.52 -17.94 -17.93
CA SER A 267 -13.48 -18.39 -18.94
C SER A 267 -14.04 -17.17 -19.69
N ASP A 268 -13.69 -17.02 -20.98
CA ASP A 268 -14.23 -15.96 -21.82
C ASP A 268 -15.77 -15.98 -21.90
N PRO A 269 -16.46 -17.14 -22.07
CA PRO A 269 -17.92 -17.19 -22.05
C PRO A 269 -18.54 -16.65 -20.76
N GLU A 270 -17.96 -16.93 -19.59
CA GLU A 270 -18.47 -16.42 -18.32
C GLU A 270 -18.19 -14.93 -18.15
N PHE A 271 -17.01 -14.47 -18.56
CA PHE A 271 -16.62 -13.07 -18.55
C PHE A 271 -17.55 -12.24 -19.46
N HIS A 272 -17.75 -12.71 -20.70
CA HIS A 272 -18.62 -12.04 -21.68
C HIS A 272 -20.10 -12.05 -21.23
N LYS A 273 -20.63 -13.19 -20.77
CA LYS A 273 -22.02 -13.35 -20.34
C LYS A 273 -22.37 -12.35 -19.22
N ARG A 274 -21.43 -12.07 -18.32
CA ARG A 274 -21.62 -11.15 -17.20
C ARG A 274 -21.33 -9.69 -17.54
N GLU A 275 -20.80 -9.41 -18.73
CA GLU A 275 -20.32 -8.07 -19.12
C GLU A 275 -19.37 -7.48 -18.05
N THR A 276 -18.44 -8.34 -17.58
CA THR A 276 -17.52 -8.01 -16.48
C THR A 276 -16.49 -6.98 -16.91
N THR A 277 -16.25 -5.98 -16.06
CA THR A 277 -15.13 -5.04 -16.23
C THR A 277 -13.91 -5.51 -15.42
N LEU A 278 -12.79 -5.77 -16.10
CA LEU A 278 -11.51 -6.07 -15.44
C LEU A 278 -10.62 -4.82 -15.35
N LEU A 279 -10.19 -4.47 -14.15
CA LEU A 279 -9.43 -3.27 -13.86
C LEU A 279 -8.12 -3.60 -13.14
N GLY A 280 -7.01 -2.97 -13.54
CA GLY A 280 -5.81 -2.89 -12.73
C GLY A 280 -5.83 -1.65 -11.84
N SER A 281 -5.37 -1.77 -10.60
CA SER A 281 -5.10 -0.65 -9.70
C SER A 281 -3.62 -0.64 -9.36
N ARG A 282 -2.95 0.51 -9.50
CA ARG A 282 -1.50 0.63 -9.30
C ARG A 282 -1.15 1.91 -8.56
N ASN A 283 -0.34 1.79 -7.50
CA ASN A 283 0.15 2.95 -6.75
C ASN A 283 -1.03 3.86 -6.30
N ALA A 284 -0.80 5.16 -6.16
CA ALA A 284 -1.81 6.15 -5.86
C ALA A 284 -1.45 7.52 -6.45
N THR A 285 -2.41 8.42 -6.53
CA THR A 285 -2.23 9.82 -6.96
C THR A 285 -2.21 10.75 -5.75
N VAL A 286 -1.83 12.01 -5.94
CA VAL A 286 -1.84 13.02 -4.86
C VAL A 286 -3.22 13.11 -4.19
N ASP A 287 -4.30 13.12 -4.98
CA ASP A 287 -5.68 13.19 -4.46
C ASP A 287 -5.99 12.04 -3.50
N ASP A 288 -5.48 10.82 -3.78
CA ASP A 288 -5.71 9.66 -2.93
C ASP A 288 -4.94 9.79 -1.60
N PHE A 289 -3.73 10.36 -1.62
CA PHE A 289 -2.97 10.70 -0.41
C PHE A 289 -3.70 11.77 0.42
N GLU A 290 -4.24 12.81 -0.21
CA GLU A 290 -5.01 13.87 0.45
C GLU A 290 -6.30 13.31 1.07
N GLU A 291 -6.99 12.37 0.41
CA GLU A 291 -8.16 11.67 0.96
C GLU A 291 -7.80 10.92 2.25
N VAL A 292 -6.66 10.20 2.26
CA VAL A 292 -6.16 9.51 3.45
C VAL A 292 -5.87 10.48 4.59
N VAL A 293 -5.14 11.56 4.30
CA VAL A 293 -4.82 12.61 5.30
C VAL A 293 -6.11 13.21 5.89
N ALA A 294 -7.11 13.49 5.07
CA ALA A 294 -8.40 13.99 5.52
C ALA A 294 -9.13 12.98 6.41
N ALA A 295 -9.12 11.70 6.05
CA ALA A 295 -9.72 10.63 6.84
C ALA A 295 -9.02 10.44 8.19
N MET A 296 -7.69 10.51 8.23
CA MET A 296 -6.91 10.46 9.47
C MET A 296 -7.23 11.64 10.40
N LYS A 297 -7.23 12.86 9.86
CA LYS A 297 -7.57 14.08 10.64
C LYS A 297 -8.99 14.03 11.20
N ALA A 298 -9.91 13.38 10.49
CA ALA A 298 -11.28 13.15 10.95
C ALA A 298 -11.42 11.99 11.95
N GLY A 299 -10.31 11.33 12.34
CA GLY A 299 -10.34 10.18 13.25
C GLY A 299 -11.01 8.92 12.69
N LYS A 300 -11.11 8.81 11.35
CA LYS A 300 -11.80 7.69 10.69
C LYS A 300 -10.89 6.51 10.35
N VAL A 301 -9.59 6.64 10.59
CA VAL A 301 -8.60 5.59 10.33
C VAL A 301 -8.05 5.09 11.66
N PRO A 302 -8.18 3.78 11.99
CA PRO A 302 -7.74 3.23 13.26
C PRO A 302 -6.24 2.90 13.24
N THR A 303 -5.40 3.90 12.99
CA THR A 303 -3.94 3.76 12.81
C THR A 303 -3.26 3.07 13.97
N ALA A 304 -3.69 3.35 15.20
CA ALA A 304 -3.14 2.74 16.41
C ALA A 304 -3.36 1.22 16.46
N LEU A 305 -4.45 0.70 15.86
CA LEU A 305 -4.71 -0.73 15.77
C LEU A 305 -3.94 -1.37 14.61
N LEU A 306 -3.74 -0.63 13.51
CA LEU A 306 -2.99 -1.10 12.35
C LEU A 306 -1.50 -1.24 12.63
N ASN A 307 -0.90 -0.34 13.44
CA ASN A 307 0.51 -0.37 13.81
C ASN A 307 0.79 -1.41 14.89
N THR A 308 0.95 -2.66 14.49
CA THR A 308 1.10 -3.81 15.41
C THR A 308 2.54 -4.05 15.85
N HIS A 309 3.53 -3.57 15.11
CA HIS A 309 4.94 -3.85 15.37
C HIS A 309 5.81 -2.61 15.21
N ARG A 310 6.88 -2.58 16.02
CA ARG A 310 7.82 -1.46 16.03
C ARG A 310 9.23 -1.96 16.31
N THR A 311 10.22 -1.30 15.71
CA THR A 311 11.63 -1.49 16.00
C THR A 311 12.40 -0.20 15.72
N THR A 312 13.67 -0.16 16.05
CA THR A 312 14.60 0.91 15.67
C THR A 312 15.37 0.56 14.40
N LEU A 313 15.95 1.57 13.75
CA LEU A 313 16.83 1.35 12.59
C LEU A 313 18.00 0.40 12.96
N ASP A 314 18.56 0.56 14.17
CA ASP A 314 19.68 -0.25 14.64
C ASP A 314 19.34 -1.74 14.81
N GLU A 315 18.09 -2.06 15.13
CA GLU A 315 17.62 -3.42 15.39
C GLU A 315 16.96 -4.09 14.16
N PHE A 316 16.63 -3.31 13.14
CA PHE A 316 15.80 -3.77 12.01
C PHE A 316 16.38 -4.98 11.29
N THR A 317 17.72 -5.03 11.11
CA THR A 317 18.39 -6.16 10.44
C THR A 317 18.17 -7.51 11.13
N GLY A 318 17.88 -7.50 12.44
CA GLY A 318 17.63 -8.71 13.25
C GLY A 318 16.17 -9.13 13.38
N VAL A 319 15.22 -8.33 12.89
CA VAL A 319 13.79 -8.60 13.13
C VAL A 319 12.98 -8.94 11.88
N LEU A 320 13.44 -8.56 10.69
CA LEU A 320 12.66 -8.69 9.46
C LEU A 320 12.27 -10.14 9.15
N ASP A 321 13.20 -11.10 9.28
CA ASP A 321 12.92 -12.52 9.08
C ASP A 321 11.78 -13.04 9.98
N ARG A 322 11.78 -12.63 11.25
CA ARG A 322 10.73 -12.99 12.21
C ARG A 322 9.40 -12.35 11.82
N TRP A 323 9.40 -11.10 11.39
CA TRP A 323 8.18 -10.39 10.98
C TRP A 323 7.53 -10.96 9.71
N MET A 324 8.30 -11.67 8.89
CA MET A 324 7.77 -12.35 7.70
C MET A 324 7.07 -13.67 8.02
N GLN A 325 7.20 -14.20 9.24
CA GLN A 325 6.50 -15.42 9.64
C GLN A 325 5.03 -15.13 9.93
N PRO A 326 4.09 -15.97 9.48
CA PRO A 326 2.66 -15.77 9.73
C PRO A 326 2.30 -15.63 11.22
N GLU A 327 3.02 -16.34 12.07
CA GLU A 327 2.82 -16.37 13.54
C GLU A 327 3.14 -15.03 14.20
N ALA A 328 3.96 -14.20 13.58
CA ALA A 328 4.25 -12.85 14.06
C ALA A 328 3.02 -11.95 14.05
N GLY A 329 2.01 -12.25 13.23
CA GLY A 329 0.76 -11.50 13.20
C GLY A 329 0.90 -10.04 12.71
N VAL A 330 1.98 -9.70 12.01
CA VAL A 330 2.24 -8.33 11.56
C VAL A 330 1.14 -7.83 10.63
N ILE A 331 0.45 -6.74 10.99
CA ILE A 331 -0.40 -5.97 10.09
C ILE A 331 0.46 -4.88 9.45
N LYS A 332 0.91 -3.92 10.25
CA LYS A 332 1.86 -2.89 9.85
C LYS A 332 2.97 -2.82 10.89
N ALA A 333 4.18 -2.64 10.43
CA ALA A 333 5.34 -2.43 11.28
C ALA A 333 5.99 -1.08 10.94
N ILE A 334 6.50 -0.39 11.96
CA ILE A 334 7.19 0.89 11.81
C ILE A 334 8.61 0.77 12.36
N VAL A 335 9.56 1.27 11.58
CA VAL A 335 10.97 1.46 11.98
C VAL A 335 11.16 2.90 12.42
N GLU A 336 11.68 3.11 13.61
CA GLU A 336 12.12 4.42 14.12
C GLU A 336 13.57 4.69 13.69
N VAL A 337 13.76 5.86 13.08
CA VAL A 337 15.07 6.29 12.57
C VAL A 337 15.64 7.42 13.41
#